data_99fd31f9ae738acff3af304ac8546e32
#
_entry.id   99fd31f9ae738acff3af304ac8546e32
#
_cell.length_a   1.000
_cell.length_b   1.000
_cell.length_c   1.000
_cell.angle_alpha   90.00
_cell.angle_beta   90.00
_cell.angle_gamma   90.00
#
_symmetry.space_group_name_H-M   'P 1'
#
loop_
_entity.id
_entity.type
_entity.pdbx_description
1 polymer ?
#
loop_
_entity_poly.entity_id
_entity_poly.type
_entity_poly.pdbx_seq_one_letter_code
_entity_poly.pdbx_strand_id
1 'polypeptide(L)'
;MRKIVLLALSFVCLLNVAAIFEKFNFVEPDQFKEWLVSGKPMLLVDIQEKAGFAAAHFPASMETNAFPVETAAERARLDPAVEAYKKNGHEVIVLCPRGGGGAKRTYSYLKSQGVPEEKLFILSGGVEKWPYREMLQTGK
;
A
#
# COMPACT_ATOMS: atom_id res chain seq x y z
N MET A 1 -15.59 38.70 -25.10
CA MET A 1 -14.28 38.19 -24.66
C MET A 1 -14.12 38.06 -23.14
N ARG A 2 -14.66 39.00 -22.35
CA ARG A 2 -14.56 38.91 -20.87
C ARG A 2 -15.28 37.69 -20.24
N LYS A 3 -16.35 37.19 -20.84
CA LYS A 3 -17.13 36.06 -20.30
C LYS A 3 -16.45 34.69 -20.47
N ILE A 4 -15.59 34.54 -21.45
CA ILE A 4 -14.87 33.25 -21.73
C ILE A 4 -13.71 33.03 -20.77
N VAL A 5 -13.07 34.12 -20.33
CA VAL A 5 -11.94 34.07 -19.39
C VAL A 5 -12.40 33.65 -17.99
N LEU A 6 -13.59 34.06 -17.56
CA LEU A 6 -14.16 33.69 -16.25
C LEU A 6 -14.57 32.23 -16.18
N LEU A 7 -15.04 31.65 -17.30
CA LEU A 7 -15.37 30.22 -17.36
C LEU A 7 -14.14 29.31 -17.31
N ALA A 8 -13.04 29.75 -17.93
CA ALA A 8 -11.79 28.99 -17.90
C ALA A 8 -11.15 28.97 -16.51
N LEU A 9 -11.22 30.08 -15.76
CA LEU A 9 -10.72 30.12 -14.38
C LEU A 9 -11.55 29.26 -13.43
N SER A 10 -12.85 29.17 -13.62
CA SER A 10 -13.74 28.36 -12.81
C SER A 10 -13.48 26.85 -13.02
N PHE A 11 -13.13 26.45 -14.25
CA PHE A 11 -12.84 25.05 -14.58
C PHE A 11 -11.48 24.58 -14.01
N VAL A 12 -10.49 25.46 -14.00
CA VAL A 12 -9.17 25.17 -13.41
C VAL A 12 -9.25 25.00 -11.89
N CYS A 13 -10.10 25.76 -11.20
CA CYS A 13 -10.31 25.59 -9.76
C CYS A 13 -10.97 24.25 -9.40
N LEU A 14 -11.88 23.74 -10.23
CA LEU A 14 -12.56 22.46 -9.98
C LEU A 14 -11.63 21.25 -10.11
N LEU A 15 -10.64 21.32 -11.01
CA LEU A 15 -9.65 20.25 -11.20
C LEU A 15 -8.68 20.13 -10.01
N ASN A 16 -8.38 21.25 -9.34
CA ASN A 16 -7.48 21.25 -8.19
C ASN A 16 -8.13 20.72 -6.90
N VAL A 17 -9.45 20.85 -6.75
CA VAL A 17 -10.17 20.37 -5.57
C VAL A 17 -10.32 18.85 -5.58
N ALA A 18 -10.43 18.22 -6.76
CA ALA A 18 -10.54 16.78 -6.90
C ALA A 18 -9.26 16.03 -6.49
N ALA A 19 -8.08 16.68 -6.54
CA ALA A 19 -6.79 16.09 -6.18
C ALA A 19 -6.52 16.03 -4.66
N ILE A 20 -7.34 16.70 -3.82
CA ILE A 20 -7.13 16.81 -2.36
C ILE A 20 -7.69 15.60 -1.61
N PHE A 21 -8.60 14.82 -2.21
CA PHE A 21 -9.31 13.70 -1.57
C PHE A 21 -8.87 12.36 -2.13
N GLU A 22 -7.64 11.96 -1.86
CA GLU A 22 -7.19 10.60 -2.18
C GLU A 22 -7.81 9.61 -1.18
N LYS A 23 -8.50 8.59 -1.70
CA LYS A 23 -9.05 7.50 -0.90
C LYS A 23 -8.13 6.30 -0.94
N PHE A 24 -7.95 5.67 0.20
CA PHE A 24 -7.16 4.46 0.33
C PHE A 24 -8.08 3.29 0.69
N ASN A 25 -7.87 2.14 0.07
CA ASN A 25 -8.58 0.93 0.42
C ASN A 25 -7.85 0.24 1.56
N PHE A 26 -8.54 0.06 2.67
CA PHE A 26 -8.03 -0.70 3.82
C PHE A 26 -8.70 -2.07 3.86
N VAL A 27 -7.94 -3.07 4.26
CA VAL A 27 -8.49 -4.35 4.66
C VAL A 27 -8.37 -4.49 6.18
N GLU A 28 -9.48 -4.82 6.83
CA GLU A 28 -9.50 -5.01 8.28
C GLU A 28 -8.87 -6.37 8.67
N PRO A 29 -8.32 -6.50 9.88
CA PRO A 29 -7.62 -7.72 10.31
C PRO A 29 -8.43 -9.01 10.14
N ASP A 30 -9.69 -9.00 10.51
CA ASP A 30 -10.55 -10.21 10.42
C ASP A 30 -10.76 -10.65 8.97
N GLN A 31 -10.98 -9.71 8.06
CA GLN A 31 -11.12 -10.00 6.64
C GLN A 31 -9.78 -10.50 6.06
N PHE A 32 -8.67 -9.86 6.43
CA PHE A 32 -7.35 -10.29 5.95
C PHE A 32 -7.00 -11.68 6.47
N LYS A 33 -7.35 -11.99 7.72
CA LYS A 33 -7.20 -13.34 8.27
C LYS A 33 -7.98 -14.37 7.44
N GLU A 34 -9.23 -14.09 7.09
CA GLU A 34 -10.02 -14.97 6.22
C GLU A 34 -9.35 -15.22 4.88
N TRP A 35 -8.80 -14.19 4.26
CA TRP A 35 -8.07 -14.32 2.99
C TRP A 35 -6.82 -15.20 3.15
N LEU A 36 -6.07 -15.03 4.24
CA LEU A 36 -4.89 -15.85 4.52
C LEU A 36 -5.25 -17.32 4.73
N VAL A 37 -6.25 -17.58 5.54
CA VAL A 37 -6.68 -18.95 5.88
C VAL A 37 -7.28 -19.66 4.68
N SER A 38 -8.01 -18.95 3.82
CA SER A 38 -8.60 -19.51 2.59
C SER A 38 -7.59 -19.78 1.47
N GLY A 39 -6.35 -19.33 1.63
CA GLY A 39 -5.33 -19.47 0.59
C GLY A 39 -5.54 -18.54 -0.60
N LYS A 40 -6.23 -17.42 -0.42
CA LYS A 40 -6.43 -16.44 -1.48
C LYS A 40 -5.09 -15.98 -2.05
N PRO A 41 -4.90 -16.02 -3.39
CA PRO A 41 -3.67 -15.52 -4.00
C PRO A 41 -3.50 -14.02 -3.75
N MET A 42 -2.41 -13.65 -3.09
CA MET A 42 -2.09 -12.26 -2.75
C MET A 42 -0.60 -12.02 -2.85
N LEU A 43 -0.23 -10.78 -3.17
CA LEU A 43 1.12 -10.30 -3.05
C LEU A 43 1.20 -9.47 -1.77
N LEU A 44 1.91 -9.97 -0.77
CA LEU A 44 2.10 -9.29 0.51
C LEU A 44 3.38 -8.45 0.44
N VAL A 45 3.23 -7.13 0.46
CA VAL A 45 4.33 -6.18 0.32
C VAL A 45 4.61 -5.56 1.68
N ASP A 46 5.67 -6.01 2.33
CA ASP A 46 6.06 -5.55 3.66
C ASP A 46 7.10 -4.44 3.55
N ILE A 47 6.78 -3.27 4.08
CA ILE A 47 7.67 -2.11 4.05
C ILE A 47 8.42 -1.87 5.36
N GLN A 48 8.27 -2.73 6.35
CA GLN A 48 8.95 -2.57 7.62
C GLN A 48 10.47 -2.44 7.44
N GLU A 49 11.12 -1.72 8.36
CA GLU A 49 12.57 -1.74 8.48
C GLU A 49 13.03 -3.16 8.85
N LYS A 50 14.30 -3.45 8.62
CA LYS A 50 14.87 -4.79 8.84
C LYS A 50 14.58 -5.36 10.24
N ALA A 51 14.75 -4.53 11.28
CA ALA A 51 14.49 -4.97 12.65
C ALA A 51 13.02 -5.30 12.89
N GLY A 52 12.10 -4.50 12.37
CA GLY A 52 10.67 -4.74 12.48
C GLY A 52 10.24 -6.00 11.74
N PHE A 53 10.73 -6.20 10.53
CA PHE A 53 10.46 -7.41 9.75
C PHE A 53 10.97 -8.67 10.48
N ALA A 54 12.21 -8.62 10.98
CA ALA A 54 12.78 -9.73 11.73
C ALA A 54 12.01 -10.04 13.03
N ALA A 55 11.46 -9.02 13.67
CA ALA A 55 10.68 -9.19 14.89
C ALA A 55 9.32 -9.86 14.63
N ALA A 56 8.64 -9.49 13.55
CA ALA A 56 7.34 -10.05 13.19
C ALA A 56 6.98 -9.76 11.74
N HIS A 57 6.71 -10.79 10.96
CA HIS A 57 6.24 -10.65 9.57
C HIS A 57 5.31 -11.81 9.19
N PHE A 58 4.49 -11.58 8.18
CA PHE A 58 3.63 -12.63 7.64
C PHE A 58 4.43 -13.62 6.78
N PRO A 59 4.11 -14.93 6.83
CA PRO A 59 4.69 -15.90 5.92
C PRO A 59 4.50 -15.48 4.45
N ALA A 60 5.50 -15.73 3.63
CA ALA A 60 5.51 -15.40 2.19
C ALA A 60 5.37 -13.90 1.87
N SER A 61 5.55 -13.01 2.83
CA SER A 61 5.59 -11.57 2.56
C SER A 61 6.93 -11.16 1.92
N MET A 62 6.86 -10.20 1.01
CA MET A 62 8.03 -9.63 0.36
C MET A 62 8.66 -8.57 1.25
N GLU A 63 9.86 -8.80 1.75
CA GLU A 63 10.64 -7.83 2.53
C GLU A 63 11.21 -6.76 1.59
N THR A 64 10.77 -5.52 1.74
CA THR A 64 11.27 -4.41 0.91
C THR A 64 12.12 -3.41 1.69
N ASN A 65 11.88 -3.27 3.00
CA ASN A 65 12.52 -2.29 3.87
C ASN A 65 12.38 -0.84 3.35
N ALA A 66 11.27 -0.56 2.70
CA ALA A 66 11.05 0.73 2.03
C ALA A 66 10.62 1.85 2.98
N PHE A 67 10.13 1.52 4.18
CA PHE A 67 9.66 2.51 5.15
C PHE A 67 10.74 3.59 5.41
N PRO A 68 10.40 4.88 5.48
CA PRO A 68 9.05 5.48 5.44
C PRO A 68 8.50 5.82 4.03
N VAL A 69 9.19 5.45 2.97
CA VAL A 69 8.77 5.65 1.57
C VAL A 69 8.64 7.15 1.22
N GLU A 70 9.62 7.94 1.64
CA GLU A 70 9.66 9.38 1.39
C GLU A 70 10.63 9.77 0.27
N THR A 71 11.70 9.00 0.10
CA THR A 71 12.75 9.29 -0.89
C THR A 71 12.58 8.46 -2.16
N ALA A 72 13.21 8.90 -3.25
CA ALA A 72 13.24 8.12 -4.49
C ALA A 72 13.92 6.76 -4.28
N ALA A 73 14.97 6.69 -3.48
CA ALA A 73 15.66 5.43 -3.16
C ALA A 73 14.76 4.46 -2.39
N GLU A 74 13.96 4.96 -1.44
CA GLU A 74 13.01 4.15 -0.70
C GLU A 74 11.87 3.64 -1.60
N ARG A 75 11.33 4.49 -2.46
CA ARG A 75 10.34 4.07 -3.45
C ARG A 75 10.87 3.01 -4.42
N ALA A 76 12.12 3.12 -4.84
CA ALA A 76 12.75 2.13 -5.72
C ALA A 76 12.81 0.73 -5.08
N ARG A 77 12.83 0.63 -3.77
CA ARG A 77 12.77 -0.66 -3.05
C ARG A 77 11.45 -1.40 -3.26
N LEU A 78 10.42 -0.71 -3.74
CA LEU A 78 9.13 -1.31 -4.08
C LEU A 78 9.06 -1.85 -5.52
N ASP A 79 10.06 -1.59 -6.35
CA ASP A 79 10.05 -2.03 -7.75
C ASP A 79 9.93 -3.55 -7.90
N PRO A 80 10.54 -4.39 -7.06
CA PRO A 80 10.29 -5.84 -7.10
C PRO A 80 8.82 -6.22 -6.90
N ALA A 81 8.08 -5.46 -6.08
CA ALA A 81 6.64 -5.68 -5.89
C ALA A 81 5.85 -5.32 -7.15
N VAL A 82 6.21 -4.24 -7.82
CA VAL A 82 5.62 -3.84 -9.11
C VAL A 82 5.83 -4.92 -10.15
N GLU A 83 7.06 -5.44 -10.27
CA GLU A 83 7.37 -6.52 -11.20
C GLU A 83 6.62 -7.83 -10.88
N ALA A 84 6.50 -8.18 -9.61
CA ALA A 84 5.73 -9.34 -9.19
C ALA A 84 4.25 -9.19 -9.55
N TYR A 85 3.68 -8.00 -9.34
CA TYR A 85 2.30 -7.73 -9.75
C TYR A 85 2.11 -7.88 -11.26
N LYS A 86 3.02 -7.35 -12.06
CA LYS A 86 2.96 -7.47 -13.52
C LYS A 86 2.96 -8.93 -14.00
N LYS A 87 3.61 -9.81 -13.26
CA LYS A 87 3.68 -11.24 -13.60
C LYS A 87 2.41 -12.01 -13.24
N ASN A 88 1.81 -11.73 -12.09
CA ASN A 88 0.72 -12.57 -11.58
C ASN A 88 -0.63 -11.87 -11.46
N GLY A 89 -0.68 -10.54 -11.38
CA GLY A 89 -1.94 -9.78 -11.25
C GLY A 89 -2.71 -10.03 -9.96
N HIS A 90 -2.06 -10.58 -8.93
CA HIS A 90 -2.70 -10.83 -7.64
C HIS A 90 -3.05 -9.52 -6.92
N GLU A 91 -4.03 -9.58 -6.03
CA GLU A 91 -4.28 -8.47 -5.12
C GLU A 91 -3.05 -8.18 -4.27
N VAL A 92 -2.79 -6.90 -4.04
CA VAL A 92 -1.61 -6.42 -3.32
C VAL A 92 -2.04 -5.91 -1.95
N ILE A 93 -1.42 -6.43 -0.91
CA ILE A 93 -1.66 -6.00 0.47
C ILE A 93 -0.40 -5.31 0.98
N VAL A 94 -0.52 -4.04 1.31
CA VAL A 94 0.58 -3.26 1.89
C VAL A 94 0.61 -3.51 3.40
N LEU A 95 1.74 -4.02 3.86
CA LEU A 95 2.01 -4.32 5.27
C LEU A 95 3.05 -3.32 5.78
N CYS A 96 2.68 -2.54 6.76
CA CYS A 96 3.55 -1.52 7.37
C CYS A 96 3.49 -1.64 8.89
N PRO A 97 4.33 -0.91 9.64
CA PRO A 97 4.26 -1.01 11.10
C PRO A 97 2.88 -0.68 11.68
N ARG A 98 2.24 0.41 11.24
CA ARG A 98 1.03 0.96 11.88
C ARG A 98 -0.14 1.31 10.94
N GLY A 99 -0.01 1.11 9.65
CA GLY A 99 -1.05 1.48 8.67
C GLY A 99 -1.15 2.98 8.39
N GLY A 100 -0.09 3.73 8.63
CA GLY A 100 -0.06 5.19 8.53
C GLY A 100 0.51 5.74 7.22
N GLY A 101 1.28 6.84 7.34
CA GLY A 101 1.82 7.58 6.19
C GLY A 101 2.69 6.77 5.25
N GLY A 102 3.55 5.89 5.78
CA GLY A 102 4.38 5.00 4.95
C GLY A 102 3.55 4.07 4.07
N ALA A 103 2.48 3.50 4.63
CA ALA A 103 1.55 2.66 3.88
C ALA A 103 0.83 3.43 2.78
N LYS A 104 0.38 4.64 3.08
CA LYS A 104 -0.31 5.51 2.11
C LYS A 104 0.62 5.92 0.97
N ARG A 105 1.87 6.27 1.27
CA ARG A 105 2.87 6.58 0.24
C ARG A 105 3.21 5.36 -0.62
N THR A 106 3.27 4.17 -0.02
CA THR A 106 3.42 2.91 -0.76
C THR A 106 2.24 2.68 -1.70
N TYR A 107 1.03 2.84 -1.19
CA TYR A 107 -0.20 2.70 -1.98
C TYR A 107 -0.19 3.64 -3.20
N SER A 108 0.09 4.92 -2.97
CA SER A 108 0.15 5.91 -4.05
C SER A 108 1.23 5.59 -5.08
N TYR A 109 2.40 5.13 -4.63
CA TYR A 109 3.48 4.74 -5.53
C TYR A 109 3.10 3.51 -6.38
N LEU A 110 2.61 2.44 -5.77
CA LEU A 110 2.20 1.23 -6.49
C LEU A 110 1.09 1.53 -7.51
N LYS A 111 0.13 2.36 -7.12
CA LYS A 111 -0.92 2.85 -8.02
C LYS A 111 -0.33 3.59 -9.21
N SER A 112 0.63 4.49 -8.99
CA SER A 112 1.32 5.23 -10.05
C SER A 112 2.10 4.32 -11.00
N GLN A 113 2.52 3.14 -10.54
CA GLN A 113 3.25 2.14 -11.32
C GLN A 113 2.34 1.12 -12.00
N GLY A 114 1.04 1.29 -11.93
CA GLY A 114 0.08 0.47 -12.68
C GLY A 114 -0.70 -0.57 -11.87
N VAL A 115 -0.57 -0.60 -10.54
CA VAL A 115 -1.42 -1.46 -9.72
C VAL A 115 -2.80 -0.79 -9.57
N PRO A 116 -3.88 -1.40 -10.08
CA PRO A 116 -5.20 -0.78 -10.00
C PRO A 116 -5.73 -0.75 -8.57
N GLU A 117 -6.49 0.29 -8.24
CA GLU A 117 -7.02 0.50 -6.89
C GLU A 117 -7.86 -0.67 -6.37
N GLU A 118 -8.66 -1.28 -7.23
CA GLU A 118 -9.51 -2.43 -6.87
C GLU A 118 -8.72 -3.66 -6.44
N LYS A 119 -7.40 -3.68 -6.69
CA LYS A 119 -6.49 -4.76 -6.28
C LYS A 119 -5.47 -4.34 -5.24
N LEU A 120 -5.63 -3.18 -4.65
CA LEU A 120 -4.62 -2.58 -3.76
C LEU A 120 -5.25 -2.24 -2.42
N PHE A 121 -4.67 -2.78 -1.34
CA PHE A 121 -5.18 -2.64 0.02
C PHE A 121 -4.05 -2.35 0.99
N ILE A 122 -4.37 -1.63 2.07
CA ILE A 122 -3.50 -1.43 3.23
C ILE A 122 -4.08 -2.23 4.40
N LEU A 123 -3.26 -3.02 5.08
CA LEU A 123 -3.70 -3.67 6.32
C LEU A 123 -3.94 -2.61 7.39
N SER A 124 -5.19 -2.49 7.82
CA SER A 124 -5.61 -1.54 8.84
C SER A 124 -4.87 -1.81 10.16
N GLY A 125 -4.24 -0.77 10.73
CA GLY A 125 -3.45 -0.89 11.96
C GLY A 125 -2.05 -1.48 11.80
N GLY A 126 -1.72 -1.99 10.63
CA GLY A 126 -0.40 -2.55 10.33
C GLY A 126 -0.07 -3.83 11.08
N VAL A 127 1.19 -4.23 11.00
CA VAL A 127 1.70 -5.45 11.66
C VAL A 127 1.64 -5.32 13.20
N GLU A 128 1.89 -4.13 13.74
CA GLU A 128 1.91 -3.91 15.19
C GLU A 128 0.56 -4.19 15.85
N LYS A 129 -0.55 -3.88 15.17
CA LYS A 129 -1.92 -4.09 15.69
C LYS A 129 -2.55 -5.40 15.23
N TRP A 130 -1.83 -6.25 14.51
CA TRP A 130 -2.34 -7.54 14.09
C TRP A 130 -2.67 -8.41 15.32
N PRO A 131 -3.95 -8.77 15.54
CA PRO A 131 -4.34 -9.45 16.79
C PRO A 131 -3.98 -10.93 16.83
N TYR A 132 -3.73 -11.56 15.69
CA TYR A 132 -3.47 -12.99 15.57
C TYR A 132 -1.97 -13.25 15.50
N ARG A 133 -1.27 -12.94 16.61
CA ARG A 133 0.19 -12.94 16.68
C ARG A 133 0.84 -14.29 16.33
N GLU A 134 0.13 -15.39 16.61
CA GLU A 134 0.58 -16.75 16.30
C GLU A 134 0.76 -17.02 14.80
N MET A 135 0.14 -16.21 13.96
CA MET A 135 0.28 -16.31 12.49
C MET A 135 1.55 -15.65 11.95
N LEU A 136 2.25 -14.90 12.77
CA LEU A 136 3.47 -14.19 12.36
C LEU A 136 4.71 -15.05 12.58
N GLN A 137 5.70 -14.82 11.75
CA GLN A 137 7.03 -15.45 11.85
C GLN A 137 8.05 -14.43 12.33
N THR A 138 9.16 -14.95 12.86
CA THR A 138 10.35 -14.19 13.25
C THR A 138 11.54 -14.58 12.38
N GLY A 139 12.54 -13.69 12.31
CA GLY A 139 13.75 -13.93 11.53
C GLY A 139 13.60 -13.50 10.07
N LYS A 140 14.37 -14.14 9.19
CA LYS A 140 14.36 -13.85 7.74
C LYS A 140 13.39 -14.73 6.99
#